data_fe6d82371d4d8bfc14af4fba5c64048c
#
_entry.id   fe6d82371d4d8bfc14af4fba5c64048c
#
_cell.length_a   1.000
_cell.length_b   1.000
_cell.length_c   1.000
_cell.angle_alpha   90.00
_cell.angle_beta   90.00
_cell.angle_gamma   90.00
#
_symmetry.space_group_name_H-M   'P 1'
#
loop_
_entity.id
_entity.type
_entity.pdbx_description
1 polymer ?
#
loop_
_entity_poly.entity_id
_entity_poly.type
_entity_poly.pdbx_seq_one_letter_code
_entity_poly.pdbx_strand_id
1 'polypeptide(L)'
;MFGNLIRVSKERLENYKENSNELEKLVISKDFYSAPFYIDIDKSWEAVHFILCGESLFVPKLVKSSSSELTSVIFNTQLIDEEQDLGYGPAAYNTPNQVEIITKKLNALNLKDLEGRFDGNALNKAEIYPEIWNESESKKYAFDNLKSVIQFFNEATKNNEAIISYIN
;
A
#
# COMPACT_ATOMS: atom_id res chain seq x y z
N MET A 1 -13.52 -1.39 -3.40
CA MET A 1 -12.08 -1.74 -3.44
C MET A 1 -11.42 -1.27 -2.15
N PHE A 2 -10.89 -2.18 -1.37
CA PHE A 2 -10.24 -1.90 -0.09
C PHE A 2 -8.75 -2.25 -0.19
N GLY A 3 -7.89 -1.37 0.27
CA GLY A 3 -6.45 -1.60 0.27
C GLY A 3 -6.01 -2.32 1.54
N ASN A 4 -5.30 -3.42 1.38
CA ASN A 4 -4.91 -4.31 2.47
C ASN A 4 -3.39 -4.51 2.49
N LEU A 5 -2.80 -4.48 3.68
CA LEU A 5 -1.38 -4.76 3.89
C LEU A 5 -1.21 -5.81 4.98
N ILE A 6 -0.29 -6.76 4.75
CA ILE A 6 0.03 -7.86 5.66
C ILE A 6 1.54 -7.88 5.91
N ARG A 7 1.97 -7.93 7.17
CA ARG A 7 3.37 -8.18 7.54
C ARG A 7 3.59 -9.68 7.71
N VAL A 8 4.64 -10.20 7.10
CA VAL A 8 4.99 -11.62 7.18
C VAL A 8 6.49 -11.82 7.34
N SER A 9 6.90 -12.88 8.02
CA SER A 9 8.31 -13.26 8.03
C SER A 9 8.80 -13.61 6.61
N LYS A 10 10.11 -13.51 6.39
CA LYS A 10 10.73 -13.91 5.11
C LYS A 10 10.36 -15.36 4.75
N GLU A 11 10.36 -16.26 5.72
CA GLU A 11 10.02 -17.67 5.52
C GLU A 11 8.56 -17.83 5.05
N ARG A 12 7.63 -17.11 5.68
CA ARG A 12 6.21 -17.13 5.25
C ARG A 12 6.01 -16.53 3.87
N LEU A 13 6.74 -15.49 3.52
CA LEU A 13 6.70 -14.93 2.17
C LEU A 13 7.11 -16.01 1.14
N GLU A 14 8.23 -16.71 1.35
CA GLU A 14 8.67 -17.77 0.43
C GLU A 14 7.63 -18.91 0.34
N ASN A 15 7.04 -19.31 1.48
CA ASN A 15 5.98 -20.31 1.46
C ASN A 15 4.75 -19.86 0.63
N TYR A 16 4.33 -18.60 0.71
CA TYR A 16 3.21 -18.09 -0.10
C TYR A 16 3.54 -18.01 -1.60
N LYS A 17 4.80 -17.75 -1.94
CA LYS A 17 5.28 -17.79 -3.34
C LYS A 17 5.31 -19.20 -3.91
N GLU A 18 5.57 -20.20 -3.08
CA GLU A 18 5.54 -21.62 -3.46
C GLU A 18 4.11 -22.16 -3.48
N ASN A 19 3.23 -21.66 -2.62
CA ASN A 19 1.85 -22.10 -2.46
C ASN A 19 0.92 -20.93 -2.10
N SER A 20 0.45 -20.23 -3.12
CA SER A 20 -0.40 -19.03 -3.00
C SER A 20 -1.75 -19.31 -2.31
N ASN A 21 -2.26 -20.54 -2.36
CA ASN A 21 -3.48 -20.96 -1.66
C ASN A 21 -3.38 -20.80 -0.13
N GLU A 22 -2.18 -20.85 0.45
CA GLU A 22 -2.01 -20.61 1.89
C GLU A 22 -2.25 -19.13 2.26
N LEU A 23 -1.95 -18.19 1.35
CA LEU A 23 -2.31 -16.80 1.53
C LEU A 23 -3.83 -16.59 1.44
N GLU A 24 -4.50 -17.24 0.48
CA GLU A 24 -5.98 -17.20 0.38
C GLU A 24 -6.64 -17.70 1.65
N LYS A 25 -6.21 -18.85 2.17
CA LYS A 25 -6.72 -19.39 3.43
C LYS A 25 -6.53 -18.43 4.60
N LEU A 26 -5.40 -17.71 4.63
CA LEU A 26 -5.15 -16.72 5.67
C LEU A 26 -6.17 -15.57 5.57
N VAL A 27 -6.34 -14.96 4.40
CA VAL A 27 -7.17 -13.75 4.24
C VAL A 27 -8.66 -14.00 4.42
N ILE A 28 -9.13 -15.24 4.26
CA ILE A 28 -10.53 -15.62 4.52
C ILE A 28 -10.77 -16.11 5.95
N SER A 29 -9.73 -16.25 6.77
CA SER A 29 -9.86 -16.73 8.14
C SER A 29 -10.54 -15.69 9.04
N LYS A 30 -11.35 -16.17 10.02
CA LYS A 30 -12.16 -15.31 10.88
C LYS A 30 -11.36 -14.29 11.70
N ASP A 31 -10.17 -14.66 12.12
CA ASP A 31 -9.34 -13.87 13.03
C ASP A 31 -8.36 -12.94 12.26
N PHE A 32 -8.33 -13.04 10.94
CA PHE A 32 -7.39 -12.31 10.10
C PHE A 32 -7.52 -10.80 10.25
N TYR A 33 -8.75 -10.28 10.19
CA TYR A 33 -9.03 -8.83 10.21
C TYR A 33 -8.74 -8.16 11.57
N SER A 34 -8.53 -8.93 12.62
CA SER A 34 -8.11 -8.44 13.95
C SER A 34 -6.64 -8.72 14.25
N ALA A 35 -5.89 -9.29 13.31
CA ALA A 35 -4.51 -9.66 13.53
C ALA A 35 -3.57 -8.42 13.56
N PRO A 36 -2.59 -8.38 14.49
CA PRO A 36 -1.68 -7.23 14.62
C PRO A 36 -0.69 -7.07 13.44
N PHE A 37 -0.63 -8.06 12.57
CA PHE A 37 0.18 -8.08 11.36
C PHE A 37 -0.62 -7.67 10.09
N TYR A 38 -1.83 -7.16 10.24
CA TYR A 38 -2.72 -6.72 9.18
C TYR A 38 -3.18 -5.30 9.40
N ILE A 39 -3.29 -4.51 8.33
CA ILE A 39 -4.05 -3.26 8.31
C ILE A 39 -4.91 -3.18 7.05
N ASP A 40 -6.11 -2.63 7.24
CA ASP A 40 -7.01 -2.17 6.19
C ASP A 40 -6.84 -0.65 6.09
N ILE A 41 -6.51 -0.14 4.91
CA ILE A 41 -6.42 1.28 4.61
C ILE A 41 -7.63 1.78 3.82
N ASP A 42 -8.69 0.98 3.84
CA ASP A 42 -9.99 1.26 3.24
C ASP A 42 -9.84 1.72 1.77
N LYS A 43 -10.63 2.66 1.33
CA LYS A 43 -10.62 3.22 -0.03
C LYS A 43 -9.55 4.29 -0.24
N SER A 44 -8.67 4.51 0.73
CA SER A 44 -7.64 5.56 0.66
C SER A 44 -6.38 5.15 -0.11
N TRP A 45 -6.26 3.88 -0.51
CA TRP A 45 -5.04 3.31 -1.07
C TRP A 45 -4.49 4.08 -2.28
N GLU A 46 -5.35 4.52 -3.21
CA GLU A 46 -4.91 5.28 -4.38
C GLU A 46 -4.54 6.72 -4.04
N ALA A 47 -5.27 7.35 -3.12
CA ALA A 47 -4.91 8.69 -2.64
C ALA A 47 -3.59 8.68 -1.85
N VAL A 48 -3.35 7.67 -1.03
CA VAL A 48 -2.06 7.48 -0.34
C VAL A 48 -0.93 7.36 -1.37
N HIS A 49 -1.11 6.56 -2.42
CA HIS A 49 -0.15 6.47 -3.52
C HIS A 49 0.07 7.83 -4.20
N PHE A 50 -1.00 8.53 -4.55
CA PHE A 50 -0.92 9.85 -5.19
C PHE A 50 -0.20 10.88 -4.31
N ILE A 51 -0.49 10.93 -3.01
CA ILE A 51 0.20 11.81 -2.06
C ILE A 51 1.70 11.52 -2.02
N LEU A 52 2.09 10.25 -2.03
CA LEU A 52 3.49 9.83 -1.98
C LEU A 52 4.25 10.09 -3.29
N CYS A 53 3.62 9.85 -4.43
CA CYS A 53 4.27 9.81 -5.74
C CYS A 53 3.93 11.00 -6.64
N GLY A 54 2.80 11.69 -6.40
CA GLY A 54 2.30 12.80 -7.22
C GLY A 54 1.65 12.36 -8.53
N GLU A 55 1.36 11.07 -8.69
CA GLU A 55 0.76 10.49 -9.90
C GLU A 55 -0.27 9.41 -9.56
N SER A 56 -1.27 9.20 -10.43
CA SER A 56 -2.22 8.09 -10.36
C SER A 56 -1.56 6.79 -10.83
N LEU A 57 -2.01 5.66 -10.28
CA LEU A 57 -1.58 4.32 -10.70
C LEU A 57 -2.04 3.97 -12.11
N PHE A 58 -3.20 4.48 -12.53
CA PHE A 58 -3.88 4.08 -13.77
C PHE A 58 -3.60 5.00 -14.95
N VAL A 59 -2.92 6.14 -14.75
CA VAL A 59 -2.53 7.01 -15.86
C VAL A 59 -1.25 6.50 -16.50
N PRO A 60 -1.24 6.18 -17.81
CA PRO A 60 -0.04 5.75 -18.50
C PRO A 60 1.06 6.81 -18.37
N LYS A 61 2.24 6.41 -17.90
CA LYS A 61 3.39 7.30 -17.73
C LYS A 61 3.83 7.87 -19.09
N LEU A 62 3.43 9.10 -19.41
CA LEU A 62 3.98 9.85 -20.53
C LEU A 62 5.35 10.46 -20.19
N VAL A 63 5.71 10.51 -18.91
CA VAL A 63 7.00 11.01 -18.43
C VAL A 63 7.54 9.96 -17.46
N LYS A 64 8.80 9.53 -17.64
CA LYS A 64 9.52 8.76 -16.63
C LYS A 64 9.67 9.64 -15.38
N SER A 65 8.70 9.58 -14.46
CA SER A 65 8.96 10.06 -13.11
C SER A 65 10.03 9.16 -12.52
N SER A 66 10.92 9.75 -11.76
CA SER A 66 11.98 9.03 -11.04
C SER A 66 11.36 7.79 -10.39
N SER A 67 11.96 6.61 -10.62
CA SER A 67 11.60 5.37 -9.94
C SER A 67 11.87 5.55 -8.43
N SER A 68 10.93 6.20 -7.77
CA SER A 68 10.98 6.34 -6.32
C SER A 68 10.53 5.03 -5.71
N GLU A 69 11.25 4.53 -4.73
CA GLU A 69 10.86 3.36 -3.95
C GLU A 69 9.48 3.55 -3.31
N LEU A 70 9.01 4.80 -3.20
CA LEU A 70 7.67 5.15 -2.70
C LEU A 70 6.54 4.65 -3.59
N THR A 71 6.78 4.39 -4.89
CA THR A 71 5.78 3.78 -5.78
C THR A 71 5.41 2.36 -5.35
N SER A 72 6.33 1.68 -4.65
CA SER A 72 6.14 0.30 -4.16
C SER A 72 5.51 0.22 -2.76
N VAL A 73 5.09 1.34 -2.16
CA VAL A 73 4.47 1.34 -0.82
C VAL A 73 3.14 0.59 -0.84
N ILE A 74 2.28 0.87 -1.82
CA ILE A 74 0.96 0.24 -1.95
C ILE A 74 1.01 -0.89 -2.98
N PHE A 75 1.69 -0.66 -4.12
CA PHE A 75 1.76 -1.63 -5.20
C PHE A 75 3.20 -1.88 -5.62
N ASN A 76 3.52 -3.14 -5.87
CA ASN A 76 4.80 -3.55 -6.41
C ASN A 76 4.57 -4.34 -7.71
N THR A 77 5.61 -4.45 -8.51
CA THR A 77 5.63 -5.32 -9.70
C THR A 77 5.96 -6.77 -9.37
N GLN A 78 6.39 -7.06 -8.14
CA GLN A 78 6.63 -8.41 -7.66
C GLN A 78 5.32 -8.99 -7.12
N LEU A 79 4.81 -10.02 -7.79
CA LEU A 79 3.56 -10.68 -7.46
C LEU A 79 3.82 -12.01 -6.74
N ILE A 80 2.94 -12.39 -5.83
CA ILE A 80 2.98 -13.70 -5.16
C ILE A 80 2.73 -14.79 -6.20
N ASP A 81 1.64 -14.64 -6.97
CA ASP A 81 1.22 -15.56 -8.03
C ASP A 81 0.38 -14.74 -9.02
N GLU A 82 0.81 -14.67 -10.28
CA GLU A 82 0.15 -13.86 -11.32
C GLU A 82 -1.26 -14.36 -11.67
N GLU A 83 -1.55 -15.64 -11.42
CA GLU A 83 -2.85 -16.26 -11.68
C GLU A 83 -3.82 -16.15 -10.50
N GLN A 84 -3.32 -15.72 -9.30
CA GLN A 84 -4.15 -15.55 -8.12
C GLN A 84 -5.00 -14.28 -8.22
N ASP A 85 -6.26 -14.38 -7.79
CA ASP A 85 -7.15 -13.23 -7.62
C ASP A 85 -7.67 -13.15 -6.19
N LEU A 86 -7.24 -12.12 -5.46
CA LEU A 86 -7.73 -11.82 -4.11
C LEU A 86 -8.84 -10.75 -4.10
N GLY A 87 -9.46 -10.48 -5.26
CA GLY A 87 -10.59 -9.57 -5.44
C GLY A 87 -10.42 -8.64 -6.65
N TYR A 88 -9.31 -7.91 -6.72
CA TYR A 88 -8.96 -7.04 -7.86
C TYR A 88 -7.54 -7.35 -8.35
N GLY A 89 -7.25 -8.62 -8.53
CA GLY A 89 -5.98 -9.12 -9.03
C GLY A 89 -5.09 -9.75 -7.96
N PRO A 90 -3.85 -10.11 -8.34
CA PRO A 90 -2.92 -10.81 -7.48
C PRO A 90 -2.34 -9.95 -6.37
N ALA A 91 -1.91 -10.60 -5.28
CA ALA A 91 -1.15 -9.94 -4.24
C ALA A 91 0.26 -9.58 -4.71
N ALA A 92 0.67 -8.35 -4.41
CA ALA A 92 2.04 -7.89 -4.59
C ALA A 92 2.84 -7.96 -3.28
N TYR A 93 4.17 -7.94 -3.35
CA TYR A 93 4.99 -7.98 -2.13
C TYR A 93 6.25 -7.12 -2.21
N ASN A 94 6.71 -6.69 -1.04
CA ASN A 94 8.02 -6.13 -0.79
C ASN A 94 8.80 -7.06 0.14
N THR A 95 10.01 -7.45 -0.23
CA THR A 95 10.92 -8.22 0.63
C THR A 95 11.36 -7.41 1.85
N PRO A 96 11.86 -8.02 2.94
CA PRO A 96 12.34 -7.28 4.12
C PRO A 96 13.36 -6.19 3.78
N ASN A 97 14.28 -6.43 2.85
CA ASN A 97 15.26 -5.43 2.41
C ASN A 97 14.59 -4.23 1.70
N GLN A 98 13.60 -4.48 0.85
CA GLN A 98 12.84 -3.42 0.20
C GLN A 98 12.01 -2.64 1.21
N VAL A 99 11.37 -3.32 2.16
CA VAL A 99 10.64 -2.69 3.27
C VAL A 99 11.55 -1.74 4.06
N GLU A 100 12.78 -2.15 4.38
CA GLU A 100 13.76 -1.29 5.06
C GLU A 100 14.10 -0.02 4.25
N ILE A 101 14.33 -0.17 2.94
CA ILE A 101 14.64 0.95 2.04
C ILE A 101 13.45 1.91 1.95
N ILE A 102 12.24 1.37 1.74
CA ILE A 102 11.00 2.14 1.67
C ILE A 102 10.76 2.88 3.00
N THR A 103 10.93 2.20 4.13
CA THR A 103 10.75 2.80 5.47
C THR A 103 11.68 3.98 5.69
N LYS A 104 12.95 3.89 5.29
CA LYS A 104 13.89 5.02 5.36
C LYS A 104 13.40 6.21 4.54
N LYS A 105 12.83 5.97 3.36
CA LYS A 105 12.26 7.04 2.51
C LYS A 105 11.00 7.63 3.14
N LEU A 106 10.09 6.81 3.65
CA LEU A 106 8.87 7.25 4.33
C LEU A 106 9.20 8.13 5.55
N ASN A 107 10.18 7.73 6.36
CA ASN A 107 10.60 8.47 7.56
C ASN A 107 11.36 9.77 7.24
N ALA A 108 11.92 9.90 6.05
CA ALA A 108 12.56 11.13 5.59
C ALA A 108 11.55 12.17 5.05
N LEU A 109 10.28 11.80 4.87
CA LEU A 109 9.25 12.71 4.37
C LEU A 109 8.81 13.71 5.44
N ASN A 110 8.68 14.96 5.05
CA ASN A 110 8.05 15.97 5.88
C ASN A 110 6.52 15.93 5.65
N LEU A 111 5.76 15.60 6.69
CA LEU A 111 4.30 15.52 6.58
C LEU A 111 3.65 16.83 6.12
N LYS A 112 4.22 18.00 6.48
CA LYS A 112 3.71 19.29 6.02
C LYS A 112 3.87 19.46 4.50
N ASP A 113 4.99 18.97 3.94
CA ASP A 113 5.21 19.00 2.50
C ASP A 113 4.25 18.05 1.78
N LEU A 114 3.96 16.90 2.38
CA LEU A 114 2.94 15.98 1.89
C LEU A 114 1.53 16.58 1.96
N GLU A 115 1.20 17.27 3.04
CA GLU A 115 -0.07 17.99 3.17
C GLU A 115 -0.26 19.03 2.07
N GLY A 116 0.82 19.66 1.58
CA GLY A 116 0.80 20.58 0.45
C GLY A 116 0.50 19.90 -0.90
N ARG A 117 0.69 18.60 -1.02
CA ARG A 117 0.35 17.83 -2.24
C ARG A 117 -1.09 17.37 -2.27
N PHE A 118 -1.80 17.47 -1.17
CA PHE A 118 -3.22 17.12 -1.12
C PHE A 118 -4.06 18.29 -1.63
N ASP A 119 -4.53 18.15 -2.84
CA ASP A 119 -5.54 19.00 -3.44
C ASP A 119 -6.70 18.11 -3.90
N GLY A 120 -7.84 18.21 -3.20
CA GLY A 120 -9.02 17.38 -3.49
C GLY A 120 -9.55 17.56 -4.91
N ASN A 121 -9.44 18.79 -5.47
CA ASN A 121 -9.82 19.04 -6.87
C ASN A 121 -8.87 18.33 -7.84
N ALA A 122 -7.57 18.35 -7.55
CA ALA A 122 -6.58 17.67 -8.37
C ALA A 122 -6.76 16.15 -8.32
N LEU A 123 -7.04 15.58 -7.12
CA LEU A 123 -7.32 14.16 -6.98
C LEU A 123 -8.57 13.72 -7.76
N ASN A 124 -9.70 14.45 -7.61
CA ASN A 124 -10.93 14.13 -8.34
C ASN A 124 -10.76 14.33 -9.87
N LYS A 125 -10.01 15.35 -10.31
CA LYS A 125 -9.70 15.56 -11.72
C LYS A 125 -8.81 14.45 -12.30
N ALA A 126 -7.95 13.87 -11.47
CA ALA A 126 -7.13 12.71 -11.81
C ALA A 126 -7.86 11.37 -11.64
N GLU A 127 -9.18 11.41 -11.37
CA GLU A 127 -10.04 10.23 -11.18
C GLU A 127 -9.53 9.27 -10.10
N ILE A 128 -8.87 9.84 -9.05
CA ILE A 128 -8.36 9.03 -7.94
C ILE A 128 -9.53 8.44 -7.15
N TYR A 129 -9.60 7.13 -7.12
CA TYR A 129 -10.65 6.39 -6.40
C TYR A 129 -10.67 6.74 -4.90
N PRO A 130 -11.84 6.92 -4.27
CA PRO A 130 -13.20 6.81 -4.78
C PRO A 130 -13.84 8.16 -5.20
N GLU A 131 -13.08 9.16 -5.53
CA GLU A 131 -13.49 10.51 -6.00
C GLU A 131 -14.28 11.34 -4.96
N ILE A 132 -14.02 11.11 -3.68
CA ILE A 132 -14.63 11.85 -2.54
C ILE A 132 -13.74 13.00 -2.04
N TRP A 133 -12.66 13.33 -2.74
CA TRP A 133 -11.52 14.10 -2.20
C TRP A 133 -11.83 15.59 -1.98
N ASN A 134 -12.98 16.07 -2.44
CA ASN A 134 -13.49 17.42 -2.15
C ASN A 134 -14.32 17.50 -0.86
N GLU A 135 -14.61 16.40 -0.19
CA GLU A 135 -15.34 16.39 1.07
C GLU A 135 -14.47 16.89 2.22
N SER A 136 -15.10 17.50 3.22
CA SER A 136 -14.39 18.20 4.31
C SER A 136 -13.41 17.31 5.10
N GLU A 137 -13.74 16.02 5.28
CA GLU A 137 -12.95 15.08 6.06
C GLU A 137 -11.98 14.24 5.22
N SER A 138 -12.02 14.37 3.89
CA SER A 138 -11.26 13.53 2.96
C SER A 138 -9.74 13.63 3.15
N LYS A 139 -9.24 14.86 3.39
CA LYS A 139 -7.83 15.08 3.69
C LYS A 139 -7.40 14.35 4.97
N LYS A 140 -8.18 14.52 6.03
CA LYS A 140 -7.90 13.86 7.32
C LYS A 140 -7.89 12.33 7.14
N TYR A 141 -8.89 11.81 6.46
CA TYR A 141 -9.04 10.39 6.15
C TYR A 141 -7.80 9.83 5.40
N ALA A 142 -7.36 10.50 4.32
CA ALA A 142 -6.19 10.07 3.57
C ALA A 142 -4.90 10.11 4.42
N PHE A 143 -4.71 11.17 5.23
CA PHE A 143 -3.51 11.32 6.05
C PHE A 143 -3.49 10.41 7.29
N ASP A 144 -4.63 10.07 7.87
CA ASP A 144 -4.70 9.10 8.95
C ASP A 144 -4.31 7.70 8.44
N ASN A 145 -4.78 7.31 7.24
CA ASN A 145 -4.37 6.06 6.60
C ASN A 145 -2.88 6.09 6.19
N LEU A 146 -2.37 7.21 5.65
CA LEU A 146 -0.93 7.34 5.36
C LEU A 146 -0.07 7.17 6.62
N LYS A 147 -0.47 7.75 7.76
CA LYS A 147 0.24 7.58 9.03
C LYS A 147 0.23 6.11 9.48
N SER A 148 -0.91 5.43 9.32
CA SER A 148 -1.04 3.99 9.62
C SER A 148 -0.10 3.16 8.74
N VAL A 149 0.00 3.47 7.44
CA VAL A 149 0.95 2.83 6.53
C VAL A 149 2.40 3.06 6.98
N ILE A 150 2.78 4.30 7.29
CA ILE A 150 4.14 4.63 7.78
C ILE A 150 4.47 3.83 9.04
N GLN A 151 3.55 3.80 10.01
CA GLN A 151 3.72 3.01 11.23
C GLN A 151 3.86 1.52 10.93
N PHE A 152 3.06 1.00 10.03
CA PHE A 152 3.09 -0.41 9.64
C PHE A 152 4.42 -0.81 9.00
N PHE A 153 4.98 0.04 8.13
CA PHE A 153 6.31 -0.15 7.55
C PHE A 153 7.42 -0.08 8.61
N ASN A 154 7.32 0.82 9.60
CA ASN A 154 8.25 0.89 10.71
C ASN A 154 8.25 -0.41 11.54
N GLU A 155 7.07 -0.95 11.86
CA GLU A 155 6.96 -2.22 12.58
C GLU A 155 7.50 -3.40 11.77
N ALA A 156 7.22 -3.44 10.45
CA ALA A 156 7.76 -4.46 9.57
C ALA A 156 9.31 -4.42 9.54
N THR A 157 9.89 -3.22 9.42
CA THR A 157 11.35 -3.04 9.44
C THR A 157 11.96 -3.50 10.77
N LYS A 158 11.36 -3.11 11.89
CA LYS A 158 11.81 -3.50 13.24
C LYS A 158 11.86 -5.01 13.44
N ASN A 159 10.91 -5.73 12.82
CA ASN A 159 10.79 -7.18 12.93
C ASN A 159 11.47 -7.93 11.77
N ASN A 160 12.11 -7.24 10.83
CA ASN A 160 12.68 -7.82 9.61
C ASN A 160 11.65 -8.62 8.80
N GLU A 161 10.44 -8.04 8.63
CA GLU A 161 9.31 -8.64 7.94
C GLU A 161 9.19 -8.10 6.51
N ALA A 162 8.63 -8.92 5.63
CA ALA A 162 8.10 -8.54 4.33
C ALA A 162 6.71 -7.91 4.47
N ILE A 163 6.28 -7.15 3.46
CA ILE A 163 4.91 -6.65 3.35
C ILE A 163 4.29 -7.20 2.07
N ILE A 164 3.10 -7.80 2.21
CA ILE A 164 2.22 -8.19 1.11
C ILE A 164 1.10 -7.17 1.02
N SER A 165 0.73 -6.75 -0.20
CA SER A 165 -0.38 -5.83 -0.46
C SER A 165 -1.34 -6.43 -1.49
N TYR A 166 -2.64 -6.20 -1.31
CA TYR A 166 -3.69 -6.59 -2.26
C TYR A 166 -4.91 -5.69 -2.14
N ILE A 167 -5.77 -5.72 -3.16
CA ILE A 167 -7.04 -4.99 -3.20
C ILE A 167 -8.18 -6.00 -3.27
N ASN A 168 -9.23 -5.80 -2.46
CA ASN A 168 -10.46 -6.60 -2.50
C ASN A 168 -11.74 -5.75 -2.46
#